data_d58c4c00b02bb073c3048dd21816e66c
#
_entry.id   d58c4c00b02bb073c3048dd21816e66c
#
_cell.length_a   1.000
_cell.length_b   1.000
_cell.length_c   1.000
_cell.angle_alpha   90.00
_cell.angle_beta   90.00
_cell.angle_gamma   90.00
#
_symmetry.space_group_name_H-M   'P 1'
#
loop_
_entity.id
_entity.type
_entity.pdbx_description
1 polymer ?
#
loop_
_entity_poly.entity_id
_entity_poly.type
_entity_poly.pdbx_seq_one_letter_code
_entity_poly.pdbx_strand_id
1 'polypeptide(L)'
;MSGPEGPIRALPTAEVPPVSAVLFDFSGTLSQTASYADRIRAALHAPVGEERMARLLDGLEAGLSDPEVVAAQPARDVSPEAHRHAFTTWYASVPELAPVAGRLYEQLRSPDHWVPYADTGAVLGRLTGAGIPLGVVSDVGWDLRATFARHGLDHHFGAWVHSYEHRTEKPDPHLFHLACRALGVAPARTLMVGDHPAKDGGAAGAGLRSYVLPAGAAPGGVRGLDAVLRLVGRPA
;
A
#
# COMPACT_ATOMS: atom_id res chain seq x y z
N MET A 1 -27.60 -36.57 -29.83
CA MET A 1 -26.40 -37.42 -29.67
C MET A 1 -25.46 -36.70 -28.73
N SER A 2 -25.52 -36.99 -27.45
CA SER A 2 -24.64 -36.40 -26.43
C SER A 2 -23.37 -37.23 -26.40
N GLY A 3 -22.23 -36.59 -26.72
CA GLY A 3 -20.92 -37.23 -26.59
C GLY A 3 -20.57 -37.45 -25.12
N PRO A 4 -19.81 -38.50 -24.77
CA PRO A 4 -19.42 -38.76 -23.40
C PRO A 4 -18.42 -37.69 -22.93
N GLU A 5 -18.79 -36.92 -21.93
CA GLU A 5 -17.82 -36.15 -21.17
C GLU A 5 -16.86 -37.14 -20.48
N GLY A 6 -15.63 -37.19 -20.99
CA GLY A 6 -14.59 -37.97 -20.35
C GLY A 6 -14.31 -37.45 -18.94
N PRO A 7 -13.87 -38.27 -17.99
CA PRO A 7 -13.60 -37.85 -16.62
C PRO A 7 -12.55 -36.74 -16.64
N ILE A 8 -12.84 -35.60 -16.00
CA ILE A 8 -11.88 -34.53 -15.76
C ILE A 8 -10.71 -35.15 -14.99
N ARG A 9 -9.58 -35.32 -15.68
CA ARG A 9 -8.37 -35.87 -15.08
C ARG A 9 -7.87 -34.86 -14.06
N ALA A 10 -7.93 -35.19 -12.78
CA ALA A 10 -7.33 -34.34 -11.73
C ALA A 10 -5.86 -34.11 -12.09
N LEU A 11 -5.51 -32.85 -12.28
CA LEU A 11 -4.10 -32.47 -12.42
C LEU A 11 -3.38 -32.84 -11.14
N PRO A 12 -2.13 -33.36 -11.22
CA PRO A 12 -1.35 -33.63 -10.02
C PRO A 12 -1.26 -32.34 -9.23
N THR A 13 -1.74 -32.34 -8.00
CA THR A 13 -1.56 -31.25 -7.05
C THR A 13 -0.08 -31.19 -6.73
N ALA A 14 0.66 -30.30 -7.43
CA ALA A 14 2.00 -29.94 -6.99
C ALA A 14 1.87 -29.45 -5.54
N GLU A 15 2.62 -30.05 -4.63
CA GLU A 15 2.65 -29.60 -3.24
C GLU A 15 3.04 -28.11 -3.23
N VAL A 16 2.11 -27.28 -2.81
CA VAL A 16 2.35 -25.84 -2.70
C VAL A 16 3.22 -25.62 -1.47
N PRO A 17 4.48 -25.14 -1.61
CA PRO A 17 5.39 -25.00 -0.47
C PRO A 17 4.79 -24.04 0.58
N PRO A 18 4.99 -24.29 1.90
CA PRO A 18 4.45 -23.41 2.93
C PRO A 18 4.98 -21.98 2.80
N VAL A 19 4.18 -20.99 3.16
CA VAL A 19 4.61 -19.59 3.25
C VAL A 19 5.65 -19.45 4.37
N SER A 20 6.78 -18.83 4.09
CA SER A 20 7.89 -18.63 5.03
C SER A 20 8.30 -17.16 5.17
N ALA A 21 7.74 -16.26 4.37
CA ALA A 21 7.92 -14.81 4.53
C ALA A 21 6.65 -14.09 4.07
N VAL A 22 6.42 -12.88 4.58
CA VAL A 22 5.32 -12.03 4.15
C VAL A 22 5.86 -10.65 3.78
N LEU A 23 5.48 -10.17 2.60
CA LEU A 23 5.68 -8.80 2.15
C LEU A 23 4.37 -8.06 2.26
N PHE A 24 4.42 -6.84 2.72
CA PHE A 24 3.25 -5.97 2.84
C PHE A 24 3.42 -4.72 1.98
N ASP A 25 2.35 -4.32 1.33
CA ASP A 25 2.18 -2.92 0.93
C ASP A 25 1.90 -2.04 2.15
N PHE A 26 1.98 -0.73 1.96
CA PHE A 26 1.81 0.25 3.04
C PHE A 26 0.42 0.87 3.07
N SER A 27 0.14 1.73 2.07
CA SER A 27 -1.09 2.53 2.03
C SER A 27 -2.31 1.67 1.71
N GLY A 28 -3.36 1.75 2.52
CA GLY A 28 -4.54 0.90 2.33
C GLY A 28 -4.35 -0.55 2.79
N THR A 29 -3.14 -0.94 3.21
CA THR A 29 -2.78 -2.28 3.68
C THR A 29 -2.42 -2.31 5.16
N LEU A 30 -1.37 -1.61 5.57
CA LEU A 30 -0.94 -1.53 6.98
C LEU A 30 -1.35 -0.23 7.65
N SER A 31 -1.50 0.84 6.86
CA SER A 31 -1.85 2.18 7.34
C SER A 31 -2.72 2.90 6.33
N GLN A 32 -3.42 3.92 6.81
CA GLN A 32 -4.17 4.83 5.97
C GLN A 32 -3.89 6.27 6.39
N THR A 33 -3.95 7.22 5.46
CA THR A 33 -3.81 8.64 5.79
C THR A 33 -4.97 9.12 6.65
N ALA A 34 -4.71 10.09 7.52
CA ALA A 34 -5.77 10.91 8.11
C ALA A 34 -6.65 11.51 7.01
N SER A 35 -7.89 11.85 7.36
CA SER A 35 -8.86 12.34 6.38
C SER A 35 -8.32 13.56 5.61
N TYR A 36 -8.70 13.69 4.34
CA TYR A 36 -8.37 14.89 3.57
C TYR A 36 -8.92 16.15 4.23
N ALA A 37 -10.09 16.08 4.87
CA ALA A 37 -10.67 17.20 5.59
C ALA A 37 -9.76 17.72 6.71
N ASP A 38 -9.15 16.83 7.50
CA ASP A 38 -8.24 17.23 8.57
C ASP A 38 -6.94 17.81 8.03
N ARG A 39 -6.42 17.23 6.97
CA ARG A 39 -5.23 17.75 6.28
C ARG A 39 -5.48 19.12 5.66
N ILE A 40 -6.64 19.35 5.05
CA ILE A 40 -7.03 20.65 4.49
C ILE A 40 -7.17 21.69 5.60
N ARG A 41 -7.86 21.37 6.71
CA ARG A 41 -7.96 22.28 7.86
C ARG A 41 -6.59 22.69 8.38
N ALA A 42 -5.71 21.70 8.55
CA ALA A 42 -4.34 21.95 9.01
C ALA A 42 -3.53 22.80 8.01
N ALA A 43 -3.69 22.57 6.70
CA ALA A 43 -2.95 23.30 5.67
C ALA A 43 -3.43 24.75 5.51
N LEU A 44 -4.73 25.02 5.66
CA LEU A 44 -5.30 26.35 5.50
C LEU A 44 -5.08 27.24 6.74
N HIS A 45 -4.76 26.67 7.90
CA HIS A 45 -4.62 27.39 9.17
C HIS A 45 -5.83 28.28 9.52
N ALA A 46 -7.02 27.90 9.06
CA ALA A 46 -8.25 28.66 9.24
C ALA A 46 -9.44 27.71 9.44
N PRO A 47 -10.48 28.15 10.16
CA PRO A 47 -11.73 27.40 10.24
C PRO A 47 -12.32 27.19 8.84
N VAL A 48 -12.71 25.96 8.54
CA VAL A 48 -13.36 25.59 7.29
C VAL A 48 -14.71 25.00 7.65
N GLY A 49 -15.79 25.73 7.32
CA GLY A 49 -17.16 25.26 7.52
C GLY A 49 -17.48 24.05 6.64
N GLU A 50 -18.49 23.29 7.03
CA GLU A 50 -18.84 22.01 6.39
C GLU A 50 -19.13 22.15 4.89
N GLU A 51 -19.90 23.15 4.48
CA GLU A 51 -20.23 23.39 3.08
C GLU A 51 -18.99 23.72 2.22
N ARG A 52 -18.07 24.53 2.76
CA ARG A 52 -16.80 24.81 2.08
C ARG A 52 -15.92 23.57 2.00
N MET A 53 -15.88 22.78 3.08
CA MET A 53 -15.11 21.52 3.09
C MET A 53 -15.64 20.55 2.05
N ALA A 54 -16.97 20.39 1.95
CA ALA A 54 -17.58 19.53 0.94
C ALA A 54 -17.15 19.97 -0.48
N ARG A 55 -17.24 21.26 -0.80
CA ARG A 55 -16.80 21.76 -2.11
C ARG A 55 -15.32 21.51 -2.39
N LEU A 56 -14.45 21.61 -1.38
CA LEU A 56 -13.01 21.34 -1.57
C LEU A 56 -12.75 19.85 -1.82
N LEU A 57 -13.47 18.96 -1.13
CA LEU A 57 -13.36 17.51 -1.32
C LEU A 57 -13.91 17.08 -2.69
N ASP A 58 -15.07 17.60 -3.07
CA ASP A 58 -15.67 17.37 -4.40
C ASP A 58 -14.74 17.88 -5.51
N GLY A 59 -14.11 19.04 -5.29
CA GLY A 59 -13.11 19.59 -6.20
C GLY A 59 -11.88 18.70 -6.37
N LEU A 60 -11.36 18.11 -5.28
CA LEU A 60 -10.26 17.16 -5.35
C LEU A 60 -10.66 15.87 -6.09
N GLU A 61 -11.87 15.38 -5.88
CA GLU A 61 -12.38 14.22 -6.60
C GLU A 61 -12.52 14.51 -8.09
N ALA A 62 -13.14 15.62 -8.45
CA ALA A 62 -13.28 16.07 -9.85
C ALA A 62 -11.89 16.28 -10.49
N GLY A 63 -10.93 16.83 -9.74
CA GLY A 63 -9.55 17.05 -10.18
C GLY A 63 -8.81 15.79 -10.61
N LEU A 64 -9.23 14.60 -10.18
CA LEU A 64 -8.64 13.34 -10.67
C LEU A 64 -8.85 13.11 -12.18
N SER A 65 -9.83 13.79 -12.78
CA SER A 65 -10.10 13.76 -14.23
C SER A 65 -9.48 14.93 -14.99
N ASP A 66 -8.80 15.86 -14.31
CA ASP A 66 -8.11 16.98 -14.94
C ASP A 66 -6.95 16.45 -15.82
N PRO A 67 -6.82 16.90 -17.09
CA PRO A 67 -5.78 16.41 -17.99
C PRO A 67 -4.35 16.57 -17.46
N GLU A 68 -4.04 17.66 -16.74
CA GLU A 68 -2.71 17.87 -16.16
C GLU A 68 -2.46 16.90 -15.00
N VAL A 69 -3.46 16.66 -14.16
CA VAL A 69 -3.39 15.68 -13.07
C VAL A 69 -3.22 14.27 -13.65
N VAL A 70 -4.01 13.90 -14.65
CA VAL A 70 -3.91 12.59 -15.32
C VAL A 70 -2.52 12.41 -15.95
N ALA A 71 -2.00 13.45 -16.62
CA ALA A 71 -0.66 13.41 -17.24
C ALA A 71 0.48 13.26 -16.21
N ALA A 72 0.28 13.72 -14.97
CA ALA A 72 1.26 13.62 -13.90
C ALA A 72 1.26 12.27 -13.15
N GLN A 73 0.26 11.38 -13.37
CA GLN A 73 0.16 10.12 -12.64
C GLN A 73 1.13 9.02 -13.10
N PRO A 74 1.41 8.83 -14.43
CA PRO A 74 2.31 7.76 -14.85
C PRO A 74 3.70 7.89 -14.23
N ALA A 75 4.20 6.79 -13.65
CA ALA A 75 5.50 6.72 -13.00
C ALA A 75 5.72 7.76 -11.89
N ARG A 76 4.66 8.21 -11.21
CA ARG A 76 4.76 9.21 -10.15
C ARG A 76 5.60 8.74 -8.96
N ASP A 77 5.58 7.44 -8.68
CA ASP A 77 6.24 6.87 -7.51
C ASP A 77 7.69 6.38 -7.81
N VAL A 78 8.25 6.74 -8.99
CA VAL A 78 9.63 6.37 -9.36
C VAL A 78 10.69 7.36 -8.84
N SER A 79 10.30 8.53 -8.36
CA SER A 79 11.20 9.48 -7.72
C SER A 79 10.46 10.43 -6.76
N PRO A 80 11.16 11.02 -5.76
CA PRO A 80 10.57 12.03 -4.87
C PRO A 80 10.01 13.24 -5.63
N GLU A 81 10.69 13.65 -6.72
CA GLU A 81 10.30 14.80 -7.53
C GLU A 81 9.02 14.52 -8.32
N ALA A 82 8.93 13.36 -8.98
CA ALA A 82 7.74 12.95 -9.73
C ALA A 82 6.55 12.81 -8.78
N HIS A 83 6.76 12.18 -7.63
CA HIS A 83 5.73 12.03 -6.60
C HIS A 83 5.23 13.39 -6.10
N ARG A 84 6.15 14.30 -5.75
CA ARG A 84 5.79 15.67 -5.35
C ARG A 84 5.01 16.40 -6.45
N HIS A 85 5.49 16.33 -7.68
CA HIS A 85 4.84 16.96 -8.83
C HIS A 85 3.41 16.47 -8.98
N ALA A 86 3.19 15.16 -9.03
CA ALA A 86 1.86 14.57 -9.21
C ALA A 86 0.86 15.01 -8.13
N PHE A 87 1.28 14.95 -6.85
CA PHE A 87 0.39 15.32 -5.76
C PHE A 87 0.15 16.83 -5.66
N THR A 88 1.18 17.66 -5.88
CA THR A 88 0.99 19.13 -5.86
C THR A 88 0.14 19.60 -7.04
N THR A 89 0.28 19.02 -8.22
CA THR A 89 -0.59 19.28 -9.38
C THR A 89 -2.04 18.93 -9.05
N TRP A 90 -2.26 17.76 -8.45
CA TRP A 90 -3.61 17.37 -8.03
C TRP A 90 -4.21 18.30 -6.99
N TYR A 91 -3.47 18.66 -5.93
CA TYR A 91 -3.99 19.61 -4.94
C TYR A 91 -4.25 21.00 -5.54
N ALA A 92 -3.42 21.43 -6.48
CA ALA A 92 -3.55 22.73 -7.15
C ALA A 92 -4.69 22.78 -8.19
N SER A 93 -5.23 21.64 -8.62
CA SER A 93 -6.42 21.60 -9.49
C SER A 93 -7.65 22.23 -8.82
N VAL A 94 -7.65 22.32 -7.48
CA VAL A 94 -8.64 23.09 -6.72
C VAL A 94 -8.04 24.49 -6.44
N PRO A 95 -8.58 25.58 -7.03
CA PRO A 95 -7.98 26.90 -6.93
C PRO A 95 -7.72 27.39 -5.51
N GLU A 96 -8.64 27.09 -4.57
CA GLU A 96 -8.47 27.45 -3.16
C GLU A 96 -7.32 26.70 -2.47
N LEU A 97 -6.95 25.51 -2.94
CA LEU A 97 -5.87 24.68 -2.39
C LEU A 97 -4.52 24.93 -3.07
N ALA A 98 -4.50 25.56 -4.25
CA ALA A 98 -3.27 25.82 -5.00
C ALA A 98 -2.18 26.55 -4.15
N PRO A 99 -2.49 27.61 -3.37
CA PRO A 99 -1.49 28.26 -2.54
C PRO A 99 -0.92 27.39 -1.40
N VAL A 100 -1.62 26.29 -1.04
CA VAL A 100 -1.24 25.40 0.06
C VAL A 100 -0.88 23.98 -0.41
N ALA A 101 -0.84 23.74 -1.73
CA ALA A 101 -0.57 22.42 -2.31
C ALA A 101 0.75 21.82 -1.79
N GLY A 102 1.80 22.62 -1.67
CA GLY A 102 3.07 22.19 -1.08
C GLY A 102 2.94 21.77 0.39
N ARG A 103 2.14 22.48 1.19
CA ARG A 103 1.90 22.10 2.60
C ARG A 103 1.09 20.81 2.71
N LEU A 104 0.09 20.62 1.87
CA LEU A 104 -0.68 19.37 1.80
C LEU A 104 0.21 18.18 1.43
N TYR A 105 1.19 18.40 0.55
CA TYR A 105 2.17 17.38 0.21
C TYR A 105 3.11 17.05 1.38
N GLU A 106 3.62 18.05 2.10
CA GLU A 106 4.47 17.78 3.28
C GLU A 106 3.68 17.04 4.38
N GLN A 107 2.40 17.33 4.54
CA GLN A 107 1.54 16.56 5.45
C GLN A 107 1.37 15.11 5.00
N LEU A 108 1.24 14.84 3.69
CA LEU A 108 1.18 13.48 3.16
C LEU A 108 2.43 12.68 3.54
N ARG A 109 3.60 13.31 3.58
CA ARG A 109 4.87 12.68 3.94
C ARG A 109 5.11 12.59 5.45
N SER A 110 4.37 13.35 6.24
CA SER A 110 4.55 13.41 7.69
C SER A 110 4.07 12.11 8.36
N PRO A 111 4.90 11.48 9.19
CA PRO A 111 4.51 10.31 9.97
C PRO A 111 3.23 10.49 10.80
N ASP A 112 2.95 11.71 11.27
CA ASP A 112 1.80 12.01 12.14
C ASP A 112 0.45 11.92 11.40
N HIS A 113 0.46 11.93 10.07
CA HIS A 113 -0.76 11.83 9.26
C HIS A 113 -1.09 10.41 8.78
N TRP A 114 -0.29 9.42 9.18
CA TRP A 114 -0.55 8.02 8.87
C TRP A 114 -1.01 7.28 10.12
N VAL A 115 -2.14 6.61 10.01
CA VAL A 115 -2.76 5.88 11.11
C VAL A 115 -2.74 4.39 10.76
N PRO A 116 -2.02 3.55 11.53
CA PRO A 116 -2.09 2.10 11.36
C PRO A 116 -3.52 1.59 11.57
N TYR A 117 -3.90 0.56 10.83
CA TYR A 117 -5.14 -0.14 11.12
C TYR A 117 -5.08 -0.82 12.49
N ALA A 118 -6.24 -1.00 13.13
CA ALA A 118 -6.34 -1.50 14.50
C ALA A 118 -5.70 -2.88 14.71
N ASP A 119 -5.71 -3.71 13.68
CA ASP A 119 -5.15 -5.07 13.71
C ASP A 119 -3.70 -5.16 13.23
N THR A 120 -3.11 -4.07 12.68
CA THR A 120 -1.74 -4.09 12.13
C THR A 120 -0.71 -4.57 13.14
N GLY A 121 -0.58 -3.89 14.28
CA GLY A 121 0.45 -4.21 15.28
C GLY A 121 0.32 -5.64 15.82
N ALA A 122 -0.91 -6.07 16.11
CA ALA A 122 -1.16 -7.41 16.63
C ALA A 122 -0.77 -8.51 15.60
N VAL A 123 -1.11 -8.31 14.32
CA VAL A 123 -0.79 -9.29 13.28
C VAL A 123 0.72 -9.33 13.00
N LEU A 124 1.38 -8.18 12.89
CA LEU A 124 2.84 -8.11 12.71
C LEU A 124 3.57 -8.79 13.87
N GLY A 125 3.16 -8.51 15.13
CA GLY A 125 3.74 -9.14 16.32
C GLY A 125 3.56 -10.66 16.34
N ARG A 126 2.40 -11.18 15.93
CA ARG A 126 2.16 -12.64 15.83
C ARG A 126 3.00 -13.29 14.75
N LEU A 127 3.16 -12.65 13.59
CA LEU A 127 3.99 -13.17 12.50
C LEU A 127 5.46 -13.22 12.91
N THR A 128 6.00 -12.12 13.44
CA THR A 128 7.41 -12.05 13.89
C THR A 128 7.67 -12.97 15.08
N GLY A 129 6.74 -13.06 16.06
CA GLY A 129 6.82 -14.02 17.18
C GLY A 129 6.79 -15.48 16.73
N ALA A 130 6.23 -15.77 15.56
CA ALA A 130 6.26 -17.08 14.91
C ALA A 130 7.51 -17.32 14.05
N GLY A 131 8.45 -16.37 14.02
CA GLY A 131 9.68 -16.46 13.23
C GLY A 131 9.48 -16.25 11.73
N ILE A 132 8.36 -15.63 11.31
CA ILE A 132 8.10 -15.29 9.91
C ILE A 132 8.75 -13.94 9.60
N PRO A 133 9.78 -13.87 8.73
CA PRO A 133 10.39 -12.61 8.31
C PRO A 133 9.41 -11.77 7.50
N LEU A 134 9.39 -10.47 7.76
CA LEU A 134 8.49 -9.51 7.13
C LEU A 134 9.27 -8.46 6.33
N GLY A 135 8.69 -7.99 5.23
CA GLY A 135 9.20 -6.88 4.45
C GLY A 135 8.09 -5.93 4.01
N VAL A 136 8.48 -4.71 3.67
CA VAL A 136 7.62 -3.70 3.03
C VAL A 136 8.03 -3.57 1.57
N VAL A 137 7.04 -3.59 0.65
CA VAL A 137 7.21 -3.26 -0.77
C VAL A 137 6.14 -2.24 -1.15
N SER A 138 6.53 -1.00 -1.30
CA SER A 138 5.57 0.11 -1.48
C SER A 138 5.95 1.03 -2.63
N ASP A 139 4.94 1.42 -3.42
CA ASP A 139 5.05 2.51 -4.38
C ASP A 139 4.88 3.83 -3.62
N VAL A 140 5.97 4.57 -3.46
CA VAL A 140 6.03 5.77 -2.62
C VAL A 140 7.22 6.64 -3.01
N GLY A 141 7.12 7.94 -2.77
CA GLY A 141 8.17 8.93 -3.08
C GLY A 141 9.09 9.30 -1.91
N TRP A 142 9.03 8.57 -0.76
CA TRP A 142 9.85 8.83 0.42
C TRP A 142 10.08 7.59 1.27
N ASP A 143 11.03 7.65 2.21
CA ASP A 143 11.32 6.57 3.15
C ASP A 143 10.20 6.43 4.21
N LEU A 144 9.62 5.24 4.29
CA LEU A 144 8.54 4.92 5.23
C LEU A 144 9.02 4.56 6.64
N ARG A 145 10.32 4.32 6.87
CA ARG A 145 10.84 3.85 8.17
C ARG A 145 10.45 4.78 9.31
N ALA A 146 10.52 6.10 9.10
CA ALA A 146 10.10 7.08 10.10
C ALA A 146 8.61 6.99 10.44
N THR A 147 7.76 6.69 9.43
CA THR A 147 6.32 6.51 9.64
C THR A 147 6.04 5.27 10.50
N PHE A 148 6.72 4.16 10.24
CA PHE A 148 6.55 2.95 11.05
C PHE A 148 7.15 3.12 12.46
N ALA A 149 8.31 3.77 12.59
CA ALA A 149 8.95 4.05 13.88
C ALA A 149 8.07 4.95 14.78
N ARG A 150 7.34 5.92 14.18
CA ARG A 150 6.37 6.76 14.92
C ARG A 150 5.32 5.96 15.67
N HIS A 151 5.01 4.75 15.17
CA HIS A 151 4.03 3.83 15.74
C HIS A 151 4.65 2.60 16.42
N GLY A 152 5.99 2.56 16.53
CA GLY A 152 6.72 1.43 17.12
C GLY A 152 6.64 0.14 16.33
N LEU A 153 6.44 0.21 15.00
CA LEU A 153 6.22 -0.95 14.12
C LEU A 153 7.42 -1.28 13.21
N ASP A 154 8.40 -0.40 13.13
CA ASP A 154 9.56 -0.54 12.24
C ASP A 154 10.40 -1.79 12.53
N HIS A 155 10.51 -2.16 13.80
CA HIS A 155 11.28 -3.32 14.26
C HIS A 155 10.77 -4.67 13.76
N HIS A 156 9.56 -4.75 13.21
CA HIS A 156 9.01 -5.97 12.65
C HIS A 156 9.59 -6.32 11.28
N PHE A 157 10.20 -5.35 10.55
CA PHE A 157 10.56 -5.52 9.16
C PHE A 157 12.07 -5.69 8.95
N GLY A 158 12.44 -6.80 8.31
CA GLY A 158 13.80 -7.08 7.89
C GLY A 158 14.14 -6.59 6.48
N ALA A 159 13.15 -6.16 5.69
CA ALA A 159 13.33 -5.65 4.34
C ALA A 159 12.44 -4.44 4.06
N TRP A 160 13.00 -3.45 3.36
CA TRP A 160 12.34 -2.24 2.93
C TRP A 160 12.65 -2.02 1.45
N VAL A 161 11.62 -2.01 0.62
CA VAL A 161 11.74 -1.77 -0.81
C VAL A 161 10.74 -0.68 -1.20
N HIS A 162 11.26 0.50 -1.47
CA HIS A 162 10.48 1.66 -1.91
C HIS A 162 10.73 1.89 -3.41
N SER A 163 9.69 2.10 -4.18
CA SER A 163 9.75 2.28 -5.62
C SER A 163 10.73 3.39 -6.06
N TYR A 164 10.73 4.53 -5.34
CA TYR A 164 11.59 5.66 -5.66
C TYR A 164 13.08 5.34 -5.59
N GLU A 165 13.52 4.42 -4.71
CA GLU A 165 14.92 3.99 -4.58
C GLU A 165 15.38 3.18 -5.80
N HIS A 166 14.44 2.55 -6.51
CA HIS A 166 14.69 1.65 -7.64
C HIS A 166 14.20 2.17 -8.98
N ARG A 167 13.59 3.35 -9.01
CA ARG A 167 13.03 4.01 -10.20
C ARG A 167 12.07 3.12 -11.00
N THR A 168 11.32 2.30 -10.30
CA THR A 168 10.29 1.43 -10.87
C THR A 168 9.17 1.21 -9.86
N GLU A 169 7.99 0.86 -10.33
CA GLU A 169 6.79 0.65 -9.53
C GLU A 169 6.32 -0.80 -9.62
N LYS A 170 5.55 -1.24 -8.63
CA LYS A 170 4.78 -2.48 -8.77
C LYS A 170 3.85 -2.37 -9.99
N PRO A 171 3.67 -3.43 -10.77
CA PRO A 171 4.02 -4.83 -10.49
C PRO A 171 5.37 -5.28 -11.04
N ASP A 172 6.36 -4.41 -11.24
CA ASP A 172 7.67 -4.84 -11.72
C ASP A 172 8.22 -5.96 -10.82
N PRO A 173 8.55 -7.16 -11.35
CA PRO A 173 9.08 -8.27 -10.58
C PRO A 173 10.35 -7.95 -9.80
N HIS A 174 11.11 -6.96 -10.26
CA HIS A 174 12.35 -6.53 -9.64
C HIS A 174 12.19 -6.17 -8.16
N LEU A 175 11.14 -5.39 -7.81
CA LEU A 175 10.87 -4.95 -6.44
C LEU A 175 10.58 -6.13 -5.51
N PHE A 176 9.76 -7.07 -5.94
CA PHE A 176 9.43 -8.26 -5.15
C PHE A 176 10.65 -9.16 -4.94
N HIS A 177 11.46 -9.35 -5.99
CA HIS A 177 12.68 -10.15 -5.90
C HIS A 177 13.73 -9.49 -5.01
N LEU A 178 13.82 -8.15 -4.99
CA LEU A 178 14.68 -7.43 -4.04
C LEU A 178 14.31 -7.76 -2.60
N ALA A 179 13.01 -7.66 -2.27
CA ALA A 179 12.52 -7.97 -0.93
C ALA A 179 12.75 -9.45 -0.55
N CYS A 180 12.48 -10.38 -1.46
CA CYS A 180 12.73 -11.81 -1.24
C CYS A 180 14.21 -12.08 -0.96
N ARG A 181 15.12 -11.47 -1.73
CA ARG A 181 16.58 -11.61 -1.50
C ARG A 181 17.01 -11.02 -0.16
N ALA A 182 16.49 -9.84 0.20
CA ALA A 182 16.80 -9.20 1.47
C ALA A 182 16.38 -10.06 2.68
N LEU A 183 15.26 -10.78 2.55
CA LEU A 183 14.76 -11.70 3.58
C LEU A 183 15.37 -13.12 3.50
N GLY A 184 16.14 -13.44 2.44
CA GLY A 184 16.71 -14.77 2.25
C GLY A 184 15.66 -15.87 1.95
N VAL A 185 14.48 -15.51 1.38
CA VAL A 185 13.37 -16.44 1.13
C VAL A 185 13.07 -16.50 -0.36
N ALA A 186 12.81 -17.72 -0.87
CA ALA A 186 12.44 -17.90 -2.28
C ALA A 186 11.06 -17.28 -2.59
N PRO A 187 10.83 -16.71 -3.79
CA PRO A 187 9.55 -16.14 -4.20
C PRO A 187 8.37 -17.09 -3.98
N ALA A 188 8.47 -18.36 -4.38
CA ALA A 188 7.40 -19.37 -4.23
C ALA A 188 6.99 -19.64 -2.75
N ARG A 189 7.80 -19.21 -1.78
CA ARG A 189 7.54 -19.31 -0.35
C ARG A 189 7.19 -17.97 0.30
N THR A 190 6.97 -16.95 -0.50
CA THR A 190 6.68 -15.58 -0.04
C THR A 190 5.25 -15.20 -0.41
N LEU A 191 4.54 -14.60 0.53
CA LEU A 191 3.21 -14.03 0.34
C LEU A 191 3.31 -12.51 0.25
N MET A 192 2.82 -11.91 -0.84
CA MET A 192 2.56 -10.47 -0.92
C MET A 192 1.14 -10.19 -0.46
N VAL A 193 0.99 -9.25 0.44
CA VAL A 193 -0.29 -8.74 0.96
C VAL A 193 -0.40 -7.26 0.59
N GLY A 194 -1.46 -6.89 -0.10
CA GLY A 194 -1.72 -5.52 -0.49
C GLY A 194 -3.19 -5.28 -0.81
N ASP A 195 -3.55 -4.11 -1.28
CA ASP A 195 -4.95 -3.75 -1.58
C ASP A 195 -5.20 -3.46 -3.07
N HIS A 196 -4.13 -3.36 -3.86
CA HIS A 196 -4.26 -3.03 -5.29
C HIS A 196 -4.14 -4.29 -6.17
N PRO A 197 -5.23 -4.72 -6.87
CA PRO A 197 -5.23 -5.97 -7.64
C PRO A 197 -4.13 -6.08 -8.70
N ALA A 198 -3.84 -5.00 -9.43
CA ALA A 198 -2.82 -5.02 -10.48
C ALA A 198 -1.40 -4.88 -9.91
N LYS A 199 -1.16 -3.99 -8.95
CA LYS A 199 0.16 -3.73 -8.37
C LYS A 199 0.58 -4.88 -7.45
N ASP A 200 -0.18 -5.14 -6.39
CA ASP A 200 0.16 -6.14 -5.37
C ASP A 200 -0.19 -7.57 -5.84
N GLY A 201 -1.33 -7.72 -6.53
CA GLY A 201 -1.71 -8.98 -7.19
C GLY A 201 -0.72 -9.40 -8.27
N GLY A 202 -0.05 -8.44 -8.90
CA GLY A 202 1.01 -8.66 -9.90
C GLY A 202 2.24 -9.38 -9.37
N ALA A 203 2.43 -9.46 -8.04
CA ALA A 203 3.48 -10.29 -7.42
C ALA A 203 3.39 -11.77 -7.82
N ALA A 204 2.22 -12.25 -8.22
CA ALA A 204 2.05 -13.59 -8.77
C ALA A 204 2.88 -13.80 -10.04
N GLY A 205 3.03 -12.77 -10.89
CA GLY A 205 3.92 -12.79 -12.06
C GLY A 205 5.40 -12.87 -11.71
N ALA A 206 5.78 -12.47 -10.50
CA ALA A 206 7.14 -12.62 -9.96
C ALA A 206 7.36 -13.97 -9.24
N GLY A 207 6.38 -14.87 -9.27
CA GLY A 207 6.44 -16.19 -8.63
C GLY A 207 6.09 -16.20 -7.15
N LEU A 208 5.58 -15.09 -6.60
CA LEU A 208 5.07 -15.03 -5.23
C LEU A 208 3.59 -15.49 -5.20
N ARG A 209 3.07 -15.71 -4.00
CA ARG A 209 1.63 -15.70 -3.76
C ARG A 209 1.16 -14.30 -3.48
N SER A 210 -0.08 -14.00 -3.85
CA SER A 210 -0.68 -12.70 -3.58
C SER A 210 -1.97 -12.86 -2.80
N TYR A 211 -2.16 -12.02 -1.81
CA TYR A 211 -3.43 -11.84 -1.11
C TYR A 211 -3.84 -10.37 -1.23
N VAL A 212 -4.87 -10.12 -2.02
CA VAL A 212 -5.42 -8.78 -2.22
C VAL A 212 -6.56 -8.58 -1.23
N LEU A 213 -6.37 -7.62 -0.35
CA LEU A 213 -7.36 -7.25 0.65
C LEU A 213 -8.58 -6.59 -0.02
N PRO A 214 -9.80 -6.80 0.49
CA PRO A 214 -10.97 -6.12 -0.03
C PRO A 214 -10.84 -4.60 0.11
N ALA A 215 -11.52 -3.85 -0.77
CA ALA A 215 -11.51 -2.40 -0.72
C ALA A 215 -12.10 -1.86 0.60
N GLY A 216 -11.53 -0.77 1.09
CA GLY A 216 -12.14 0.14 2.05
C GLY A 216 -12.14 -0.34 3.51
N ALA A 217 -11.17 0.18 4.28
CA ALA A 217 -11.31 0.30 5.73
C ALA A 217 -11.01 1.76 6.12
N ALA A 218 -11.73 2.28 7.12
CA ALA A 218 -11.47 3.62 7.64
C ALA A 218 -10.11 3.67 8.36
N PRO A 219 -9.42 4.82 8.40
CA PRO A 219 -8.21 4.99 9.21
C PRO A 219 -8.43 4.53 10.65
N GLY A 220 -7.52 3.71 11.18
CA GLY A 220 -7.64 3.14 12.52
C GLY A 220 -8.70 2.05 12.69
N GLY A 221 -9.48 1.73 11.65
CA GLY A 221 -10.43 0.60 11.66
C GLY A 221 -9.73 -0.75 11.53
N VAL A 222 -10.49 -1.84 11.63
CA VAL A 222 -9.99 -3.20 11.41
C VAL A 222 -9.80 -3.44 9.91
N ARG A 223 -8.61 -3.86 9.48
CA ARG A 223 -8.29 -4.13 8.07
C ARG A 223 -8.61 -5.57 7.64
N GLY A 224 -8.68 -6.49 8.58
CA GLY A 224 -8.85 -7.92 8.32
C GLY A 224 -7.53 -8.64 8.05
N LEU A 225 -6.43 -8.12 8.57
CA LEU A 225 -5.08 -8.71 8.43
C LEU A 225 -4.94 -10.06 9.14
N ASP A 226 -5.82 -10.42 10.05
CA ASP A 226 -5.87 -11.73 10.70
C ASP A 226 -5.98 -12.89 9.69
N ALA A 227 -6.55 -12.64 8.51
CA ALA A 227 -6.58 -13.61 7.41
C ALA A 227 -5.16 -14.05 6.97
N VAL A 228 -4.17 -13.17 7.09
CA VAL A 228 -2.76 -13.48 6.76
C VAL A 228 -2.22 -14.56 7.67
N LEU A 229 -2.59 -14.57 8.96
CA LEU A 229 -2.16 -15.59 9.91
C LEU A 229 -2.64 -16.99 9.48
N ARG A 230 -3.86 -17.08 8.97
CA ARG A 230 -4.41 -18.35 8.45
C ARG A 230 -3.67 -18.80 7.19
N LEU A 231 -3.33 -17.85 6.30
CA LEU A 231 -2.61 -18.13 5.04
C LEU A 231 -1.18 -18.64 5.27
N VAL A 232 -0.55 -18.24 6.37
CA VAL A 232 0.77 -18.76 6.76
C VAL A 232 0.69 -19.99 7.68
N GLY A 233 -0.49 -20.58 7.85
CA GLY A 233 -0.72 -21.77 8.66
C GLY A 233 -0.63 -21.53 10.17
N ARG A 234 -0.95 -20.32 10.62
CA ARG A 234 -1.01 -19.97 12.03
C ARG A 234 -2.47 -19.74 12.45
N PRO A 235 -2.90 -20.19 13.64
CA PRO A 235 -4.25 -19.88 14.13
C PRO A 235 -4.43 -18.39 14.31
N ALA A 236 -5.62 -17.89 13.95
CA ALA A 236 -5.98 -16.47 14.07
C ALA A 236 -6.08 -16.01 15.54
#